data_cd154e67e4b2b999943a1d68871757c2
#
_entry.id   cd154e67e4b2b999943a1d68871757c2
#
_cell.length_a   1.000
_cell.length_b   1.000
_cell.length_c   1.000
_cell.angle_alpha   90.00
_cell.angle_beta   90.00
_cell.angle_gamma   90.00
#
_symmetry.space_group_name_H-M   'P 1'
#
loop_
_entity.id
_entity.type
_entity.pdbx_description
1 polymer ?
#
loop_
_entity_poly.entity_id
_entity_poly.type
_entity_poly.pdbx_seq_one_letter_code
_entity_poly.pdbx_strand_id
1 'polypeptide(L)'
;MAYWLMKSEPDEISIDDVLALPSIPWFGVRNYQARNFMRDGMKVGDGVLFYHSSCAEPGIAGLAEVASTAYPDHTQFEKDSKYFDPKATQETPRWMMVDVKAKRKTRLLGLAELRTYPELADMTVLQKGSRLSITPVKPDEWRFIQKLLKEQV
;
A
#
# COMPACT_ATOMS: atom_id res chain seq x y z
N MET A 1 -14.89 -8.22 -2.87
CA MET A 1 -13.46 -7.97 -2.73
C MET A 1 -13.17 -6.49 -2.95
N ALA A 2 -12.38 -5.92 -2.08
CA ALA A 2 -11.95 -4.54 -2.22
C ALA A 2 -10.53 -4.48 -2.81
N TYR A 3 -10.14 -3.30 -3.27
CA TYR A 3 -8.82 -3.08 -3.87
C TYR A 3 -8.20 -1.82 -3.27
N TRP A 4 -6.89 -1.87 -3.08
CA TRP A 4 -6.14 -0.82 -2.40
C TRP A 4 -4.86 -0.50 -3.15
N LEU A 5 -4.40 0.74 -3.03
CA LEU A 5 -3.05 1.12 -3.44
C LEU A 5 -2.28 1.42 -2.17
N MET A 6 -1.13 0.78 -2.00
CA MET A 6 -0.29 0.96 -0.81
C MET A 6 1.09 1.43 -1.25
N LYS A 7 1.52 2.57 -0.70
CA LYS A 7 2.79 3.20 -1.04
C LYS A 7 3.89 2.72 -0.12
N SER A 8 5.01 2.33 -0.71
CA SER A 8 6.24 2.00 0.01
C SER A 8 7.42 2.72 -0.63
N GLU A 9 8.36 3.16 0.18
CA GLU A 9 9.62 3.71 -0.32
C GLU A 9 10.56 2.54 -0.64
N PRO A 10 11.02 2.40 -1.91
CA PRO A 10 11.82 1.24 -2.29
C PRO A 10 13.16 1.14 -1.57
N ASP A 11 13.68 2.25 -1.03
CA ASP A 11 14.89 2.22 -0.21
C ASP A 11 14.64 1.53 1.13
N GLU A 12 13.40 1.52 1.61
CA GLU A 12 13.04 0.80 2.83
C GLU A 12 12.56 -0.61 2.50
N ILE A 13 11.51 -0.73 1.68
CA ILE A 13 10.95 -2.01 1.25
C ILE A 13 10.47 -1.88 -0.19
N SER A 14 11.11 -2.64 -1.09
CA SER A 14 10.73 -2.70 -2.50
C SER A 14 9.84 -3.92 -2.76
N ILE A 15 9.26 -3.98 -3.97
CA ILE A 15 8.50 -5.18 -4.39
C ILE A 15 9.39 -6.42 -4.38
N ASP A 16 10.67 -6.28 -4.73
CA ASP A 16 11.61 -7.41 -4.71
C ASP A 16 11.83 -7.91 -3.29
N ASP A 17 11.89 -7.02 -2.30
CA ASP A 17 12.02 -7.40 -0.90
C ASP A 17 10.82 -8.21 -0.43
N VAL A 18 9.62 -7.80 -0.81
CA VAL A 18 8.38 -8.48 -0.41
C VAL A 18 8.28 -9.85 -1.07
N LEU A 19 8.69 -9.96 -2.34
CA LEU A 19 8.67 -11.23 -3.06
C LEU A 19 9.61 -12.28 -2.46
N ALA A 20 10.64 -11.84 -1.77
CA ALA A 20 11.59 -12.74 -1.11
C ALA A 20 11.04 -13.34 0.20
N LEU A 21 9.89 -12.88 0.67
CA LEU A 21 9.30 -13.27 1.95
C LEU A 21 7.89 -13.83 1.74
N PRO A 22 7.39 -14.70 2.64
CA PRO A 22 5.99 -15.18 2.56
C PRO A 22 4.99 -14.03 2.69
N SER A 23 5.27 -13.07 3.58
CA SER A 23 4.48 -11.85 3.78
C SER A 23 5.29 -10.87 4.60
N ILE A 24 4.84 -9.61 4.64
CA ILE A 24 5.46 -8.61 5.50
C ILE A 24 4.39 -7.88 6.30
N PRO A 25 4.71 -7.48 7.56
CA PRO A 25 3.84 -6.57 8.29
C PRO A 25 3.95 -5.16 7.69
N TRP A 26 2.82 -4.51 7.48
CA TRP A 26 2.80 -3.14 6.92
C TRP A 26 2.82 -2.12 8.06
N PHE A 27 3.97 -1.99 8.69
CA PHE A 27 4.16 -1.15 9.87
C PHE A 27 4.45 0.31 9.50
N GLY A 28 4.37 1.19 10.49
CA GLY A 28 4.83 2.56 10.35
C GLY A 28 3.83 3.54 9.74
N VAL A 29 2.59 3.12 9.52
CA VAL A 29 1.54 4.02 9.04
C VAL A 29 1.11 4.93 10.18
N ARG A 30 1.27 6.24 9.99
CA ARG A 30 0.99 7.25 11.03
C ARG A 30 0.02 8.33 10.53
N ASN A 31 -0.93 7.92 9.71
CA ASN A 31 -2.06 8.71 9.28
C ASN A 31 -3.33 7.98 9.72
N TYR A 32 -4.23 8.67 10.41
CA TYR A 32 -5.44 8.04 10.95
C TYR A 32 -6.36 7.48 9.88
N GLN A 33 -6.49 8.16 8.74
CA GLN A 33 -7.33 7.67 7.65
C GLN A 33 -6.78 6.38 7.06
N ALA A 34 -5.47 6.31 6.81
CA ALA A 34 -4.82 5.10 6.32
C ALA A 34 -4.92 3.96 7.33
N ARG A 35 -4.73 4.27 8.63
CA ARG A 35 -4.94 3.29 9.70
C ARG A 35 -6.35 2.72 9.68
N ASN A 36 -7.34 3.59 9.51
CA ASN A 36 -8.74 3.17 9.49
C ASN A 36 -9.04 2.25 8.31
N PHE A 37 -8.41 2.48 7.16
CA PHE A 37 -8.54 1.55 6.02
C PHE A 37 -8.03 0.17 6.39
N MET A 38 -6.89 0.07 7.06
CA MET A 38 -6.35 -1.23 7.48
C MET A 38 -7.22 -1.88 8.57
N ARG A 39 -7.63 -1.10 9.55
CA ARG A 39 -8.39 -1.60 10.70
C ARG A 39 -9.81 -2.03 10.32
N ASP A 40 -10.50 -1.19 9.54
CA ASP A 40 -11.95 -1.31 9.33
C ASP A 40 -12.33 -1.75 7.92
N GLY A 41 -11.49 -1.51 6.91
CA GLY A 41 -11.83 -1.72 5.51
C GLY A 41 -11.20 -2.95 4.88
N MET A 42 -9.94 -3.22 5.18
CA MET A 42 -9.21 -4.31 4.53
C MET A 42 -9.62 -5.67 5.04
N LYS A 43 -9.68 -6.62 4.10
CA LYS A 43 -9.98 -8.03 4.39
C LYS A 43 -8.96 -8.91 3.71
N VAL A 44 -8.70 -10.07 4.31
CA VAL A 44 -7.78 -11.07 3.72
C VAL A 44 -8.23 -11.38 2.31
N GLY A 45 -7.29 -11.34 1.37
CA GLY A 45 -7.53 -11.58 -0.05
C GLY A 45 -7.81 -10.32 -0.87
N ASP A 46 -7.99 -9.16 -0.24
CA ASP A 46 -8.15 -7.91 -0.99
C ASP A 46 -6.91 -7.64 -1.84
N GLY A 47 -7.14 -7.16 -3.08
CA GLY A 47 -6.06 -6.85 -4.00
C GLY A 47 -5.32 -5.57 -3.63
N VAL A 48 -4.02 -5.56 -3.85
CA VAL A 48 -3.15 -4.42 -3.55
C VAL A 48 -2.31 -4.08 -4.77
N LEU A 49 -2.33 -2.80 -5.15
CA LEU A 49 -1.36 -2.23 -6.08
C LEU A 49 -0.18 -1.75 -5.23
N PHE A 50 0.96 -2.43 -5.38
CA PHE A 50 2.17 -2.08 -4.64
C PHE A 50 2.86 -0.92 -5.35
N TYR A 51 2.88 0.24 -4.72
CA TYR A 51 3.33 1.49 -5.32
C TYR A 51 4.65 1.95 -4.69
N HIS A 52 5.67 2.18 -5.52
CA HIS A 52 6.93 2.78 -5.09
C HIS A 52 6.78 4.30 -5.06
N SER A 53 7.00 4.90 -3.90
CA SER A 53 6.91 6.36 -3.70
C SER A 53 8.24 6.94 -3.23
N SER A 54 8.36 8.25 -3.27
CA SER A 54 9.55 8.98 -2.78
C SER A 54 10.85 8.47 -3.41
N CYS A 55 10.83 8.30 -4.74
CA CYS A 55 11.96 7.78 -5.49
C CYS A 55 12.01 8.45 -6.88
N ALA A 56 13.06 8.15 -7.66
CA ALA A 56 13.27 8.77 -8.96
C ALA A 56 12.11 8.49 -9.93
N GLU A 57 11.57 7.27 -9.90
CA GLU A 57 10.49 6.85 -10.80
C GLU A 57 9.33 6.27 -9.97
N PRO A 58 8.46 7.11 -9.39
CA PRO A 58 7.32 6.61 -8.63
C PRO A 58 6.30 5.92 -9.55
N GLY A 59 5.69 4.87 -9.05
CA GLY A 59 4.69 4.13 -9.81
C GLY A 59 4.35 2.78 -9.22
N ILE A 60 3.40 2.11 -9.86
CA ILE A 60 3.00 0.76 -9.48
C ILE A 60 4.11 -0.21 -9.92
N ALA A 61 4.65 -0.96 -8.99
CA ALA A 61 5.78 -1.86 -9.22
C ALA A 61 5.40 -3.34 -9.14
N GLY A 62 4.24 -3.65 -8.58
CA GLY A 62 3.81 -5.03 -8.44
C GLY A 62 2.38 -5.17 -7.95
N LEU A 63 1.94 -6.43 -7.90
CA LEU A 63 0.63 -6.80 -7.36
C LEU A 63 0.84 -7.60 -6.09
N ALA A 64 0.00 -7.32 -5.11
CA ALA A 64 0.05 -7.96 -3.80
C ALA A 64 -1.38 -8.22 -3.31
N GLU A 65 -1.50 -8.81 -2.13
CA GLU A 65 -2.79 -8.96 -1.49
C GLU A 65 -2.67 -8.85 0.03
N VAL A 66 -3.75 -8.48 0.67
CA VAL A 66 -3.86 -8.43 2.12
C VAL A 66 -3.83 -9.88 2.65
N ALA A 67 -2.92 -10.16 3.58
CA ALA A 67 -2.65 -11.52 4.04
C ALA A 67 -3.11 -11.78 5.48
N SER A 68 -3.55 -10.74 6.19
CA SER A 68 -4.04 -10.91 7.57
C SER A 68 -5.14 -9.90 7.90
N THR A 69 -5.85 -10.16 9.00
CA THR A 69 -6.68 -9.12 9.62
C THR A 69 -5.77 -8.12 10.33
N ALA A 70 -6.33 -6.94 10.66
CA ALA A 70 -5.55 -5.90 11.33
C ALA A 70 -5.17 -6.30 12.76
N TYR A 71 -3.98 -5.91 13.17
CA TYR A 71 -3.47 -6.13 14.51
C TYR A 71 -2.56 -4.96 14.90
N PRO A 72 -2.25 -4.79 16.21
CA PRO A 72 -1.46 -3.62 16.62
C PRO A 72 -0.08 -3.58 15.97
N ASP A 73 0.29 -2.40 15.50
CA ASP A 73 1.63 -2.13 14.96
C ASP A 73 2.62 -2.09 16.13
N HIS A 74 3.56 -3.04 16.16
CA HIS A 74 4.51 -3.19 17.27
C HIS A 74 5.49 -2.00 17.38
N THR A 75 5.76 -1.30 16.28
CA THR A 75 6.73 -0.20 16.29
C THR A 75 6.27 0.99 17.12
N GLN A 76 4.96 1.13 17.37
CA GLN A 76 4.44 2.21 18.22
C GLN A 76 4.90 2.09 19.67
N PHE A 77 5.28 0.89 20.12
CA PHE A 77 5.73 0.64 21.49
C PHE A 77 7.25 0.63 21.64
N GLU A 78 7.99 0.69 20.54
CA GLU A 78 9.45 0.57 20.53
C GLU A 78 10.09 1.96 20.61
N LYS A 79 10.71 2.27 21.76
CA LYS A 79 11.31 3.58 22.01
C LYS A 79 12.37 3.96 21.00
N ASP A 80 13.07 2.99 20.44
CA ASP A 80 14.15 3.22 19.46
C ASP A 80 13.64 3.36 18.02
N SER A 81 12.34 3.10 17.79
CA SER A 81 11.75 3.21 16.46
C SER A 81 11.38 4.66 16.13
N LYS A 82 11.61 5.07 14.88
CA LYS A 82 11.12 6.36 14.39
C LYS A 82 9.59 6.44 14.39
N TYR A 83 8.92 5.30 14.55
CA TYR A 83 7.45 5.20 14.58
C TYR A 83 6.90 5.11 16.00
N PHE A 84 7.75 5.27 17.02
CA PHE A 84 7.33 5.26 18.41
C PHE A 84 6.26 6.32 18.69
N ASP A 85 5.19 5.92 19.37
CA ASP A 85 4.14 6.83 19.83
C ASP A 85 4.04 6.77 21.34
N PRO A 86 4.48 7.81 22.07
CA PRO A 86 4.47 7.79 23.54
C PRO A 86 3.06 7.74 24.14
N LYS A 87 2.03 8.08 23.35
CA LYS A 87 0.64 8.05 23.80
C LYS A 87 -0.02 6.69 23.60
N ALA A 88 0.60 5.78 22.86
CA ALA A 88 0.08 4.44 22.63
C ALA A 88 0.49 3.51 23.78
N THR A 89 -0.41 2.64 24.19
CA THR A 89 -0.14 1.62 25.20
C THR A 89 -0.57 0.25 24.69
N GLN A 90 -0.01 -0.83 25.27
CA GLN A 90 -0.41 -2.18 24.92
C GLN A 90 -1.91 -2.41 25.11
N GLU A 91 -2.51 -1.75 26.09
CA GLU A 91 -3.94 -1.86 26.37
C GLU A 91 -4.79 -1.05 25.42
N THR A 92 -4.26 0.08 24.92
CA THR A 92 -4.95 0.99 24.02
C THR A 92 -4.05 1.37 22.86
N PRO A 93 -3.81 0.44 21.93
CA PRO A 93 -2.96 0.74 20.76
C PRO A 93 -3.67 1.74 19.85
N ARG A 94 -2.89 2.65 19.29
CA ARG A 94 -3.40 3.67 18.35
C ARG A 94 -3.22 3.26 16.90
N TRP A 95 -2.16 2.52 16.62
CA TRP A 95 -1.74 2.21 15.27
C TRP A 95 -1.86 0.73 15.00
N MET A 96 -2.44 0.43 13.84
CA MET A 96 -2.72 -0.93 13.41
C MET A 96 -1.95 -1.22 12.14
N MET A 97 -1.76 -2.48 11.82
CA MET A 97 -1.16 -2.92 10.57
C MET A 97 -1.83 -4.19 10.09
N VAL A 98 -1.61 -4.51 8.82
CA VAL A 98 -1.99 -5.79 8.22
C VAL A 98 -0.73 -6.40 7.62
N ASP A 99 -0.75 -7.71 7.41
CA ASP A 99 0.29 -8.36 6.62
C ASP A 99 -0.10 -8.29 5.15
N VAL A 100 0.91 -8.12 4.30
CA VAL A 100 0.76 -8.06 2.84
C VAL A 100 1.71 -9.06 2.23
N LYS A 101 1.22 -9.82 1.26
CA LYS A 101 2.07 -10.74 0.50
C LYS A 101 2.10 -10.33 -0.97
N ALA A 102 3.29 -10.39 -1.58
CA ALA A 102 3.44 -10.09 -2.99
C ALA A 102 2.89 -11.23 -3.84
N LYS A 103 2.21 -10.89 -4.93
CA LYS A 103 1.74 -11.85 -5.93
C LYS A 103 2.71 -11.94 -7.09
N ARG A 104 3.11 -10.81 -7.62
CA ARG A 104 4.10 -10.75 -8.70
C ARG A 104 4.65 -9.33 -8.88
N LYS A 105 5.86 -9.27 -9.38
CA LYS A 105 6.46 -8.04 -9.88
C LYS A 105 5.88 -7.73 -11.26
N THR A 106 5.60 -6.47 -11.53
CA THR A 106 5.15 -6.02 -12.84
C THR A 106 6.19 -5.08 -13.45
N ARG A 107 6.00 -4.71 -14.73
CA ARG A 107 6.72 -3.53 -15.21
C ARG A 107 6.34 -2.34 -14.36
N LEU A 108 7.19 -1.35 -14.30
CA LEU A 108 6.86 -0.12 -13.58
C LEU A 108 5.81 0.66 -14.36
N LEU A 109 4.63 0.79 -13.79
CA LEU A 109 3.55 1.61 -14.33
C LEU A 109 3.65 2.98 -13.66
N GLY A 110 4.44 3.86 -14.27
CA GLY A 110 4.84 5.12 -13.66
C GLY A 110 3.71 6.11 -13.48
N LEU A 111 3.91 7.02 -12.52
CA LEU A 111 2.92 8.05 -12.21
C LEU A 111 2.59 8.90 -13.44
N ALA A 112 3.60 9.28 -14.22
CA ALA A 112 3.39 10.07 -15.43
C ALA A 112 2.52 9.32 -16.45
N GLU A 113 2.76 8.03 -16.62
CA GLU A 113 1.94 7.19 -17.50
C GLU A 113 0.51 7.07 -16.99
N LEU A 114 0.33 6.83 -15.70
CA LEU A 114 -1.00 6.73 -15.10
C LEU A 114 -1.85 7.97 -15.38
N ARG A 115 -1.23 9.15 -15.39
CA ARG A 115 -1.90 10.42 -15.65
C ARG A 115 -2.35 10.60 -17.10
N THR A 116 -1.87 9.76 -18.01
CA THR A 116 -2.28 9.85 -19.42
C THR A 116 -3.61 9.13 -19.70
N TYR A 117 -4.13 8.36 -18.77
CA TYR A 117 -5.34 7.57 -18.96
C TYR A 117 -6.55 8.25 -18.35
N PRO A 118 -7.53 8.71 -19.17
CA PRO A 118 -8.76 9.32 -18.62
C PRO A 118 -9.53 8.38 -17.71
N GLU A 119 -9.45 7.07 -17.95
CA GLU A 119 -10.11 6.05 -17.14
C GLU A 119 -9.61 6.02 -15.69
N LEU A 120 -8.41 6.55 -15.43
CA LEU A 120 -7.80 6.58 -14.11
C LEU A 120 -7.82 7.98 -13.48
N ALA A 121 -8.45 8.95 -14.13
CA ALA A 121 -8.36 10.36 -13.72
C ALA A 121 -8.80 10.63 -12.28
N ASP A 122 -9.73 9.81 -11.76
CA ASP A 122 -10.26 9.99 -10.40
C ASP A 122 -9.46 9.27 -9.31
N MET A 123 -8.42 8.52 -9.68
CA MET A 123 -7.60 7.83 -8.66
C MET A 123 -6.98 8.84 -7.70
N THR A 124 -7.07 8.52 -6.39
CA THR A 124 -6.57 9.41 -5.35
C THR A 124 -5.07 9.69 -5.50
N VAL A 125 -4.29 8.68 -5.91
CA VAL A 125 -2.84 8.84 -6.07
C VAL A 125 -2.48 9.90 -7.12
N LEU A 126 -3.36 10.16 -8.07
CA LEU A 126 -3.14 11.13 -9.13
C LEU A 126 -3.53 12.56 -8.73
N GLN A 127 -4.23 12.72 -7.61
CA GLN A 127 -4.68 14.02 -7.16
C GLN A 127 -3.50 14.82 -6.60
N LYS A 128 -3.42 16.07 -6.99
CA LYS A 128 -2.36 16.97 -6.53
C LYS A 128 -2.43 17.12 -5.02
N GLY A 129 -1.28 16.96 -4.36
CA GLY A 129 -1.18 17.13 -2.92
C GLY A 129 -1.66 15.95 -2.09
N SER A 130 -2.02 14.84 -2.72
CA SER A 130 -2.39 13.63 -1.98
C SER A 130 -1.17 13.07 -1.26
N ARG A 131 -1.28 12.92 0.06
CA ARG A 131 -0.21 12.37 0.92
C ARG A 131 -0.59 11.07 1.59
N LEU A 132 -1.77 10.53 1.26
CA LEU A 132 -2.19 9.25 1.82
C LEU A 132 -1.33 8.12 1.31
N SER A 133 -0.80 7.32 2.22
CA SER A 133 0.01 6.15 1.87
C SER A 133 -0.83 4.94 1.48
N ILE A 134 -2.10 4.95 1.83
CA ILE A 134 -3.05 3.89 1.48
C ILE A 134 -4.30 4.57 0.94
N THR A 135 -4.71 4.16 -0.26
CA THR A 135 -5.92 4.70 -0.88
C THR A 135 -6.77 3.57 -1.46
N PRO A 136 -8.10 3.70 -1.40
CA PRO A 136 -8.97 2.73 -2.06
C PRO A 136 -8.87 2.86 -3.58
N VAL A 137 -9.04 1.74 -4.27
CA VAL A 137 -9.03 1.64 -5.72
C VAL A 137 -10.39 1.10 -6.15
N LYS A 138 -11.03 1.78 -7.10
CA LYS A 138 -12.32 1.33 -7.62
C LYS A 138 -12.15 0.05 -8.45
N PRO A 139 -13.14 -0.85 -8.47
CA PRO A 139 -13.04 -2.06 -9.28
C PRO A 139 -12.75 -1.80 -10.76
N ASP A 140 -13.30 -0.74 -11.33
CA ASP A 140 -13.03 -0.37 -12.72
C ASP A 140 -11.59 0.04 -12.94
N GLU A 141 -11.04 0.79 -12.00
CA GLU A 141 -9.62 1.20 -12.03
C GLU A 141 -8.70 0.00 -11.92
N TRP A 142 -9.02 -0.93 -11.02
CA TRP A 142 -8.28 -2.17 -10.85
C TRP A 142 -8.27 -2.98 -12.15
N ARG A 143 -9.43 -3.17 -12.75
CA ARG A 143 -9.54 -3.94 -14.01
C ARG A 143 -8.77 -3.29 -15.14
N PHE A 144 -8.84 -1.95 -15.25
CA PHE A 144 -8.11 -1.22 -16.28
C PHE A 144 -6.60 -1.39 -16.11
N ILE A 145 -6.08 -1.27 -14.90
CA ILE A 145 -4.67 -1.46 -14.60
C ILE A 145 -4.23 -2.90 -14.89
N GLN A 146 -5.05 -3.89 -14.52
CA GLN A 146 -4.76 -5.29 -14.83
C GLN A 146 -4.63 -5.51 -16.34
N LYS A 147 -5.48 -4.88 -17.12
CA LYS A 147 -5.44 -4.96 -18.57
C LYS A 147 -4.15 -4.35 -19.12
N LEU A 148 -3.76 -3.18 -18.63
CA LEU A 148 -2.50 -2.54 -19.03
C LEU A 148 -1.30 -3.47 -18.77
N LEU A 149 -1.29 -4.11 -17.61
CA LEU A 149 -0.17 -4.99 -17.23
C LEU A 149 -0.14 -6.27 -18.04
N LYS A 150 -1.28 -6.78 -18.50
CA LYS A 150 -1.35 -7.97 -19.36
C LYS A 150 -0.90 -7.68 -20.78
N GLU A 151 -1.09 -6.49 -21.28
CA GLU A 151 -0.70 -6.10 -22.63
C GLU A 151 0.81 -5.96 -22.78
N GLN A 152 1.54 -6.00 -21.67
CA GLN A 152 2.99 -5.90 -21.63
C GLN A 152 3.61 -7.30 -21.51
N VAL A 153 3.81 -7.96 -22.62
CA VAL A 153 4.46 -9.27 -22.66
C VAL A 153 5.87 -9.13 -23.17
#